data_383583cd92087e083957949d30542067
#
_entry.id   383583cd92087e083957949d30542067
#
_cell.length_a   1.000
_cell.length_b   1.000
_cell.length_c   1.000
_cell.angle_alpha   90.00
_cell.angle_beta   90.00
_cell.angle_gamma   90.00
#
_symmetry.space_group_name_H-M   'P 1'
#
loop_
_entity.id
_entity.type
_entity.pdbx_description
1 polymer ?
#
loop_
_entity_poly.entity_id
_entity_poly.type
_entity_poly.pdbx_seq_one_letter_code
_entity_poly.pdbx_strand_id
1 'polypeptide(L)'
;RAAQQSLLTWAGNPVAYENYIQSYWRANLFAQQNKYGSFKEFWTKTLHDGVFEPKTSASTAVTFAGDVNAAAAVVGKAGTTGTELMLYQKIGVGNGAGANNPWLQEMPDPVTRTCWDNYLAVSQKMAADLGLTQSEEDGNDIVRLEVPGQQAIELPAVIQPGLEAGTVALAMGYGREKAGRAANGVGKNAYPYASVTNAGVSYMAGNVKVTKTGNRYKVAQVQTHHTIMARPVVQEAKLAAYQQNPMAGRYVPKVATSEGPKNATDISLWKGHKYPNHSWGMVIDLNSCTGCGACVVACHVENNVPMVGRQEVVNRREMHWLRIDRYYSSDADPKAGGI
;
A
#
# COMPACT_ATOMS: atom_id res chain seq x y z
N ARG A 1 13.25 -13.79 21.62
CA ARG A 1 13.47 -15.19 21.23
C ARG A 1 12.67 -15.46 19.95
N ALA A 2 13.28 -16.09 18.95
CA ALA A 2 12.59 -16.46 17.72
C ALA A 2 11.52 -17.55 18.01
N ALA A 3 10.40 -17.52 17.29
CA ALA A 3 9.31 -18.49 17.45
C ALA A 3 9.80 -19.94 17.23
N GLN A 4 10.66 -20.13 16.22
CA GLN A 4 11.26 -21.43 15.92
C GLN A 4 12.09 -21.98 17.10
N GLN A 5 12.83 -21.11 17.79
CA GLN A 5 13.57 -21.52 18.99
C GLN A 5 12.65 -21.93 20.12
N SER A 6 11.54 -21.25 20.28
CA SER A 6 10.52 -21.62 21.28
C SER A 6 9.90 -22.97 20.96
N LEU A 7 9.55 -23.20 19.69
CA LEU A 7 9.00 -24.47 19.22
C LEU A 7 9.97 -25.64 19.44
N LEU A 8 11.26 -25.46 19.14
CA LEU A 8 12.29 -26.47 19.40
C LEU A 8 12.38 -26.80 20.89
N THR A 9 12.38 -25.78 21.74
CA THR A 9 12.42 -25.98 23.20
C THR A 9 11.20 -26.75 23.69
N TRP A 10 10.01 -26.42 23.22
CA TRP A 10 8.75 -27.10 23.59
C TRP A 10 8.68 -28.54 23.04
N ALA A 11 9.33 -28.79 21.89
CA ALA A 11 9.45 -30.14 21.32
C ALA A 11 10.54 -30.99 22.03
N GLY A 12 11.13 -30.51 23.12
CA GLY A 12 12.18 -31.23 23.85
C GLY A 12 13.55 -31.22 23.20
N ASN A 13 13.76 -30.37 22.18
CA ASN A 13 15.04 -30.20 21.49
C ASN A 13 15.59 -28.77 21.71
N PRO A 14 16.37 -28.52 22.78
CA PRO A 14 16.81 -27.18 23.14
C PRO A 14 18.01 -26.66 22.33
N VAL A 15 18.32 -27.30 21.21
CA VAL A 15 19.41 -26.87 20.31
C VAL A 15 19.11 -25.48 19.76
N ALA A 16 20.14 -24.65 19.59
CA ALA A 16 20.01 -23.35 18.94
C ALA A 16 19.42 -23.52 17.53
N TYR A 17 18.42 -22.69 17.16
CA TYR A 17 17.72 -22.81 15.88
C TYR A 17 18.66 -22.79 14.68
N GLU A 18 19.70 -21.96 14.72
CA GLU A 18 20.71 -21.91 13.67
C GLU A 18 21.41 -23.26 13.46
N ASN A 19 21.82 -23.91 14.54
CA ASN A 19 22.45 -25.22 14.47
C ASN A 19 21.48 -26.29 13.97
N TYR A 20 20.23 -26.22 14.38
CA TYR A 20 19.17 -27.13 13.94
C TYR A 20 18.98 -27.02 12.43
N ILE A 21 18.80 -25.81 11.91
CA ILE A 21 18.52 -25.62 10.48
C ILE A 21 19.72 -25.96 9.60
N GLN A 22 20.95 -25.65 10.05
CA GLN A 22 22.14 -26.05 9.31
C GLN A 22 22.31 -27.58 9.29
N SER A 23 22.03 -28.26 10.41
CA SER A 23 22.08 -29.72 10.46
C SER A 23 21.03 -30.36 9.56
N TYR A 24 19.82 -29.81 9.56
CA TYR A 24 18.73 -30.26 8.68
C TYR A 24 19.11 -30.07 7.18
N TRP A 25 19.64 -28.94 6.84
CA TRP A 25 20.04 -28.63 5.46
C TRP A 25 21.21 -29.51 4.99
N ARG A 26 22.17 -29.76 5.89
CA ARG A 26 23.27 -30.66 5.60
C ARG A 26 22.81 -32.09 5.32
N ALA A 27 21.88 -32.57 6.13
CA ALA A 27 21.40 -33.95 6.00
C ALA A 27 20.42 -34.16 4.82
N ASN A 28 19.58 -33.16 4.54
CA ASN A 28 18.43 -33.36 3.63
C ASN A 28 18.54 -32.60 2.30
N LEU A 29 19.24 -31.47 2.25
CA LEU A 29 19.24 -30.61 1.07
C LEU A 29 20.59 -30.55 0.36
N PHE A 30 21.69 -30.63 1.08
CA PHE A 30 23.02 -30.52 0.48
C PHE A 30 23.28 -31.58 -0.59
N ALA A 31 22.79 -32.81 -0.42
CA ALA A 31 22.92 -33.87 -1.40
C ALA A 31 22.05 -33.68 -2.68
N GLN A 32 21.09 -32.73 -2.65
CA GLN A 32 20.21 -32.45 -3.80
C GLN A 32 20.82 -31.46 -4.80
N GLN A 33 22.08 -31.11 -4.63
CA GLN A 33 22.82 -30.24 -5.54
C GLN A 33 24.18 -30.83 -5.88
N ASN A 34 24.82 -30.35 -6.95
CA ASN A 34 26.17 -30.74 -7.38
C ASN A 34 27.05 -29.53 -7.73
N LYS A 35 26.59 -28.33 -7.42
CA LYS A 35 27.27 -27.07 -7.77
C LYS A 35 28.38 -26.72 -6.77
N TYR A 36 28.17 -27.04 -5.49
CA TYR A 36 29.09 -26.70 -4.41
C TYR A 36 29.72 -27.92 -3.79
N GLY A 37 31.06 -27.93 -3.67
CA GLY A 37 31.82 -29.04 -3.11
C GLY A 37 31.78 -29.17 -1.60
N SER A 38 31.44 -28.09 -0.88
CA SER A 38 31.35 -28.10 0.57
C SER A 38 30.01 -27.53 1.08
N PHE A 39 29.56 -28.03 2.22
CA PHE A 39 28.35 -27.53 2.85
C PHE A 39 28.48 -26.04 3.24
N LYS A 40 29.66 -25.60 3.66
CA LYS A 40 29.89 -24.20 4.01
C LYS A 40 29.68 -23.27 2.84
N GLU A 41 30.24 -23.63 1.67
CA GLU A 41 30.06 -22.85 0.44
C GLU A 41 28.60 -22.84 0.00
N PHE A 42 27.95 -24.01 -0.03
CA PHE A 42 26.54 -24.15 -0.34
C PHE A 42 25.67 -23.27 0.58
N TRP A 43 25.88 -23.37 1.88
CA TRP A 43 25.13 -22.58 2.89
C TRP A 43 25.31 -21.08 2.68
N THR A 44 26.55 -20.62 2.55
CA THR A 44 26.86 -19.19 2.40
C THR A 44 26.25 -18.62 1.11
N LYS A 45 26.40 -19.37 0.01
CA LYS A 45 25.84 -18.92 -1.28
C LYS A 45 24.32 -18.92 -1.31
N THR A 46 23.69 -19.92 -0.71
CA THR A 46 22.23 -19.98 -0.63
C THR A 46 21.66 -18.85 0.23
N LEU A 47 22.32 -18.50 1.32
CA LEU A 47 21.94 -17.32 2.12
C LEU A 47 22.12 -16.02 1.35
N HIS A 48 23.19 -15.87 0.59
CA HIS A 48 23.46 -14.70 -0.24
C HIS A 48 22.41 -14.57 -1.36
N ASP A 49 22.12 -15.66 -2.03
CA ASP A 49 21.23 -15.68 -3.20
C ASP A 49 19.74 -15.70 -2.79
N GLY A 50 19.44 -16.02 -1.53
CA GLY A 50 18.09 -16.07 -0.96
C GLY A 50 17.24 -17.26 -1.47
N VAL A 51 17.82 -18.15 -2.28
CA VAL A 51 17.11 -19.27 -2.91
C VAL A 51 18.02 -20.48 -3.03
N PHE A 52 17.43 -21.66 -2.88
CA PHE A 52 18.05 -22.93 -3.20
C PHE A 52 17.29 -23.61 -4.35
N GLU A 53 17.98 -23.88 -5.45
CA GLU A 53 17.47 -24.63 -6.58
C GLU A 53 17.96 -26.08 -6.49
N PRO A 54 17.13 -27.04 -6.10
CA PRO A 54 17.50 -28.43 -6.08
C PRO A 54 17.69 -28.94 -7.52
N LYS A 55 18.50 -29.99 -7.68
CA LYS A 55 18.60 -30.69 -8.95
C LYS A 55 17.24 -31.29 -9.30
N THR A 56 16.59 -30.71 -10.29
CA THR A 56 15.27 -31.14 -10.71
C THR A 56 15.34 -32.54 -11.33
N SER A 57 14.64 -33.50 -10.74
CA SER A 57 14.15 -34.63 -11.51
C SER A 57 13.09 -34.15 -12.50
N ALA A 58 13.02 -34.74 -13.66
CA ALA A 58 12.03 -34.39 -14.68
C ALA A 58 10.64 -34.25 -14.03
N SER A 59 10.01 -33.10 -14.24
CA SER A 59 8.66 -32.87 -13.69
C SER A 59 7.71 -33.88 -14.33
N THR A 60 7.06 -34.68 -13.49
CA THR A 60 5.92 -35.46 -13.94
C THR A 60 4.86 -34.48 -14.40
N ALA A 61 4.40 -34.59 -15.63
CA ALA A 61 3.32 -33.73 -16.12
C ALA A 61 2.09 -33.93 -15.21
N VAL A 62 1.75 -32.89 -14.46
CA VAL A 62 0.56 -32.91 -13.61
C VAL A 62 -0.62 -32.50 -14.46
N THR A 63 -1.58 -33.41 -14.65
CA THR A 63 -2.82 -33.11 -15.37
C THR A 63 -3.80 -32.50 -14.36
N PHE A 64 -4.38 -31.36 -14.72
CA PHE A 64 -5.45 -30.75 -13.92
C PHE A 64 -6.67 -31.66 -13.91
N ALA A 65 -7.04 -32.16 -12.72
CA ALA A 65 -8.14 -33.10 -12.53
C ALA A 65 -9.42 -32.42 -11.96
N GLY A 66 -9.43 -31.10 -11.82
CA GLY A 66 -10.57 -30.34 -11.31
C GLY A 66 -11.60 -30.01 -12.39
N ASP A 67 -12.83 -29.75 -11.99
CA ASP A 67 -13.89 -29.22 -12.84
C ASP A 67 -14.01 -27.71 -12.64
N VAL A 68 -13.48 -26.94 -13.61
CA VAL A 68 -13.53 -25.48 -13.63
C VAL A 68 -14.96 -24.96 -13.71
N ASN A 69 -15.84 -25.65 -14.45
CA ASN A 69 -17.22 -25.23 -14.61
C ASN A 69 -18.03 -25.43 -13.32
N ALA A 70 -17.79 -26.55 -12.61
CA ALA A 70 -18.40 -26.77 -11.31
C ALA A 70 -17.94 -25.71 -10.28
N ALA A 71 -16.64 -25.38 -10.26
CA ALA A 71 -16.12 -24.31 -9.41
C ALA A 71 -16.70 -22.94 -9.76
N ALA A 72 -16.77 -22.59 -11.04
CA ALA A 72 -17.37 -21.34 -11.52
C ALA A 72 -18.86 -21.26 -11.16
N ALA A 73 -19.61 -22.36 -11.26
CA ALA A 73 -21.01 -22.40 -10.86
C ALA A 73 -21.24 -22.16 -9.36
N VAL A 74 -20.32 -22.60 -8.51
CA VAL A 74 -20.34 -22.32 -7.05
C VAL A 74 -20.12 -20.83 -6.80
N VAL A 75 -19.11 -20.23 -7.44
CA VAL A 75 -18.80 -18.81 -7.30
C VAL A 75 -19.94 -17.94 -7.87
N GLY A 76 -20.51 -18.31 -9.03
CA GLY A 76 -21.61 -17.59 -9.63
C GLY A 76 -22.92 -17.61 -8.83
N LYS A 77 -23.10 -18.58 -7.94
CA LYS A 77 -24.25 -18.66 -7.00
C LYS A 77 -24.06 -17.82 -5.73
N ALA A 78 -22.86 -17.36 -5.46
CA ALA A 78 -22.55 -16.59 -4.26
C ALA A 78 -22.90 -15.09 -4.37
N GLY A 79 -23.64 -14.67 -5.41
CA GLY A 79 -24.07 -13.29 -5.62
C GLY A 79 -24.88 -12.77 -4.44
N THR A 80 -24.42 -11.70 -3.83
CA THR A 80 -25.16 -10.94 -2.82
C THR A 80 -26.05 -9.92 -3.50
N THR A 81 -27.24 -9.71 -2.99
CA THR A 81 -28.21 -8.73 -3.54
C THR A 81 -28.08 -7.35 -2.91
N GLY A 82 -27.11 -7.14 -2.02
CA GLY A 82 -26.89 -5.91 -1.24
C GLY A 82 -25.47 -5.41 -1.31
N THR A 83 -25.14 -4.45 -0.45
CA THR A 83 -23.80 -3.94 -0.32
C THR A 83 -22.86 -5.01 0.26
N GLU A 84 -21.68 -5.11 -0.32
CA GLU A 84 -20.62 -6.03 0.11
C GLU A 84 -19.50 -5.28 0.84
N LEU A 85 -19.05 -5.84 1.95
CA LEU A 85 -17.84 -5.40 2.66
C LEU A 85 -16.66 -6.24 2.20
N MET A 86 -15.60 -5.60 1.73
CA MET A 86 -14.30 -6.21 1.49
C MET A 86 -13.32 -5.80 2.59
N LEU A 87 -12.70 -6.79 3.23
CA LEU A 87 -11.60 -6.58 4.17
C LEU A 87 -10.27 -6.71 3.45
N TYR A 88 -9.35 -5.79 3.67
CA TYR A 88 -8.05 -5.80 3.01
C TYR A 88 -6.92 -5.38 3.96
N GLN A 89 -5.69 -5.64 3.55
CA GLN A 89 -4.50 -5.18 4.26
C GLN A 89 -3.91 -3.96 3.54
N LYS A 90 -3.75 -2.86 4.26
CA LYS A 90 -2.96 -1.73 3.76
C LYS A 90 -1.49 -2.11 3.67
N ILE A 91 -0.79 -1.56 2.71
CA ILE A 91 0.64 -1.84 2.50
C ILE A 91 1.46 -1.47 3.74
N GLY A 92 1.17 -0.36 4.40
CA GLY A 92 1.93 0.10 5.58
C GLY A 92 1.76 -0.81 6.79
N VAL A 93 0.54 -0.96 7.27
CA VAL A 93 0.25 -1.67 8.54
C VAL A 93 0.03 -3.16 8.33
N GLY A 94 -0.42 -3.57 7.14
CA GLY A 94 -0.68 -4.96 6.79
C GLY A 94 -1.72 -5.61 7.69
N ASN A 95 -1.38 -6.78 8.22
CA ASN A 95 -2.21 -7.48 9.21
C ASN A 95 -2.10 -6.89 10.64
N GLY A 96 -1.36 -5.81 10.82
CA GLY A 96 -1.13 -5.18 12.11
C GLY A 96 0.11 -5.63 12.86
N ALA A 97 0.93 -6.52 12.30
CA ALA A 97 2.21 -6.90 12.91
C ALA A 97 3.16 -5.69 13.02
N GLY A 98 3.12 -4.80 12.03
CA GLY A 98 3.87 -3.54 12.01
C GLY A 98 3.15 -2.33 12.64
N ALA A 99 1.99 -2.52 13.29
CA ALA A 99 1.15 -1.40 13.73
C ALA A 99 1.83 -0.45 14.74
N ASN A 100 2.79 -0.93 15.54
CA ASN A 100 3.53 -0.07 16.47
C ASN A 100 4.73 0.64 15.83
N ASN A 101 4.91 0.53 14.53
CA ASN A 101 5.94 1.27 13.80
C ASN A 101 5.33 2.57 13.27
N PRO A 102 5.76 3.74 13.78
CA PRO A 102 5.17 5.02 13.39
C PRO A 102 5.46 5.42 11.94
N TRP A 103 6.58 5.00 11.33
CA TRP A 103 6.81 5.20 9.90
C TRP A 103 5.78 4.47 9.03
N LEU A 104 5.40 3.23 9.43
CA LEU A 104 4.38 2.47 8.72
C LEU A 104 2.98 3.03 8.95
N GLN A 105 2.70 3.59 10.13
CA GLN A 105 1.44 4.29 10.40
C GLN A 105 1.31 5.58 9.56
N GLU A 106 2.39 6.32 9.39
CA GLU A 106 2.40 7.58 8.63
C GLU A 106 2.57 7.37 7.13
N MET A 107 2.89 6.15 6.70
CA MET A 107 3.01 5.82 5.28
C MET A 107 1.66 5.98 4.57
N PRO A 108 1.56 6.85 3.55
CA PRO A 108 0.31 7.10 2.88
C PRO A 108 -0.18 5.88 2.09
N ASP A 109 -1.47 5.60 2.20
CA ASP A 109 -2.14 4.63 1.33
C ASP A 109 -1.96 5.01 -0.15
N PRO A 110 -1.64 4.07 -1.05
CA PRO A 110 -1.35 4.39 -2.45
C PRO A 110 -2.50 5.06 -3.20
N VAL A 111 -3.74 4.78 -2.83
CA VAL A 111 -4.94 5.27 -3.52
C VAL A 111 -5.55 6.47 -2.81
N THR A 112 -5.92 6.32 -1.54
CA THR A 112 -6.62 7.37 -0.79
C THR A 112 -5.68 8.43 -0.22
N ARG A 113 -4.38 8.14 -0.15
CA ARG A 113 -3.35 8.98 0.48
C ARG A 113 -3.57 9.22 1.97
N THR A 114 -4.42 8.41 2.60
CA THR A 114 -4.69 8.45 4.04
C THR A 114 -3.65 7.66 4.80
N CYS A 115 -3.18 8.19 5.90
CA CYS A 115 -2.29 7.53 6.87
C CYS A 115 -2.91 7.52 8.26
N TRP A 116 -2.25 6.85 9.21
CA TRP A 116 -2.63 6.67 10.61
C TRP A 116 -3.90 5.84 10.84
N ASP A 117 -5.07 6.29 10.42
CA ASP A 117 -6.34 5.57 10.68
C ASP A 117 -6.74 4.60 9.55
N ASN A 118 -7.64 3.66 9.85
CA ASN A 118 -8.48 3.05 8.85
C ASN A 118 -9.83 3.79 8.77
N TYR A 119 -10.51 3.56 7.67
CA TYR A 119 -11.73 4.25 7.27
C TYR A 119 -12.58 3.29 6.44
N LEU A 120 -13.84 3.61 6.23
CA LEU A 120 -14.66 2.92 5.24
C LEU A 120 -14.47 3.60 3.88
N ALA A 121 -13.82 2.91 2.94
CA ALA A 121 -13.78 3.36 1.56
C ALA A 121 -15.16 3.13 0.92
N VAL A 122 -15.71 4.17 0.33
CA VAL A 122 -17.04 4.16 -0.33
C VAL A 122 -16.92 4.67 -1.76
N SER A 123 -17.78 4.16 -2.64
CA SER A 123 -17.84 4.65 -4.01
C SER A 123 -18.43 6.07 -4.08
N GLN A 124 -18.15 6.78 -5.17
CA GLN A 124 -18.76 8.09 -5.44
C GLN A 124 -20.30 8.00 -5.48
N LYS A 125 -20.83 6.93 -6.11
CA LYS A 125 -22.28 6.72 -6.17
C LYS A 125 -22.88 6.54 -4.78
N MET A 126 -22.31 5.67 -3.94
CA MET A 126 -22.78 5.48 -2.57
C MET A 126 -22.67 6.76 -1.74
N ALA A 127 -21.60 7.52 -1.92
CA ALA A 127 -21.44 8.81 -1.25
C ALA A 127 -22.53 9.79 -1.62
N ALA A 128 -22.89 9.87 -2.91
CA ALA A 128 -23.99 10.71 -3.40
C ALA A 128 -25.34 10.23 -2.86
N ASP A 129 -25.62 8.93 -2.91
CA ASP A 129 -26.87 8.34 -2.43
C ASP A 129 -27.10 8.57 -0.93
N LEU A 130 -26.04 8.56 -0.13
CA LEU A 130 -26.08 8.77 1.33
C LEU A 130 -25.84 10.24 1.74
N GLY A 131 -25.57 11.13 0.79
CA GLY A 131 -25.22 12.53 1.06
C GLY A 131 -23.95 12.69 1.90
N LEU A 132 -22.94 11.81 1.66
CA LEU A 132 -21.68 11.89 2.34
C LEU A 132 -20.79 12.98 1.71
N THR A 133 -20.10 13.69 2.55
CA THR A 133 -19.16 14.75 2.17
C THR A 133 -17.81 14.55 2.83
N GLN A 134 -16.76 15.00 2.15
CA GLN A 134 -15.43 15.13 2.72
C GLN A 134 -14.85 16.50 2.36
N SER A 135 -14.24 17.15 3.33
CA SER A 135 -13.57 18.43 3.14
C SER A 135 -12.31 18.51 4.00
N GLU A 136 -11.39 19.37 3.61
CA GLU A 136 -10.20 19.64 4.42
C GLU A 136 -10.54 20.40 5.70
N GLU A 137 -11.54 21.28 5.64
CA GLU A 137 -11.93 22.13 6.74
C GLU A 137 -12.73 21.38 7.80
N ASP A 138 -13.81 20.70 7.39
CA ASP A 138 -14.74 20.02 8.31
C ASP A 138 -14.42 18.55 8.56
N GLY A 139 -13.59 17.94 7.70
CA GLY A 139 -13.28 16.52 7.72
C GLY A 139 -14.27 15.66 6.92
N ASN A 140 -14.30 14.38 7.23
CA ASN A 140 -15.12 13.35 6.59
C ASN A 140 -16.34 13.03 7.44
N ASP A 141 -17.48 12.75 6.81
CA ASP A 141 -18.63 12.21 7.54
C ASP A 141 -18.28 10.85 8.18
N ILE A 142 -18.75 10.66 9.42
CA ILE A 142 -18.68 9.36 10.08
C ILE A 142 -19.90 8.54 9.65
N VAL A 143 -19.65 7.29 9.30
CA VAL A 143 -20.68 6.30 8.97
C VAL A 143 -20.69 5.18 9.98
N ARG A 144 -21.86 4.62 10.22
CA ARG A 144 -22.09 3.41 10.97
C ARG A 144 -22.14 2.24 9.98
N LEU A 145 -21.24 1.29 10.15
CA LEU A 145 -21.19 0.03 9.41
C LEU A 145 -21.84 -1.06 10.25
N GLU A 146 -22.88 -1.70 9.71
CA GLU A 146 -23.57 -2.83 10.29
C GLU A 146 -23.34 -4.06 9.43
N VAL A 147 -22.74 -5.09 10.01
CA VAL A 147 -22.50 -6.38 9.35
C VAL A 147 -23.39 -7.43 10.03
N PRO A 148 -24.16 -8.24 9.27
CA PRO A 148 -25.08 -9.20 9.88
C PRO A 148 -24.38 -10.11 10.90
N GLY A 149 -24.96 -10.20 12.09
CA GLY A 149 -24.44 -11.05 13.18
C GLY A 149 -23.21 -10.51 13.90
N GLN A 150 -22.75 -9.29 13.58
CA GLN A 150 -21.58 -8.67 14.19
C GLN A 150 -21.93 -7.33 14.85
N GLN A 151 -21.08 -6.89 15.78
CA GLN A 151 -21.22 -5.58 16.39
C GLN A 151 -20.97 -4.49 15.37
N ALA A 152 -21.85 -3.49 15.29
CA ALA A 152 -21.67 -2.35 14.43
C ALA A 152 -20.50 -1.46 14.90
N ILE A 153 -19.81 -0.81 13.95
CA ILE A 153 -18.78 0.18 14.24
C ILE A 153 -19.05 1.50 13.52
N GLU A 154 -18.49 2.57 14.09
CA GLU A 154 -18.48 3.89 13.49
C GLU A 154 -17.06 4.27 13.09
N LEU A 155 -16.90 4.76 11.86
CA LEU A 155 -15.61 5.14 11.30
C LEU A 155 -15.81 6.21 10.20
N PRO A 156 -14.78 7.01 9.90
CA PRO A 156 -14.89 8.00 8.83
C PRO A 156 -15.05 7.33 7.48
N ALA A 157 -15.87 7.90 6.62
CA ALA A 157 -15.98 7.50 5.22
C ALA A 157 -14.96 8.27 4.37
N VAL A 158 -14.27 7.55 3.47
CA VAL A 158 -13.40 8.16 2.46
C VAL A 158 -13.95 7.80 1.08
N ILE A 159 -14.27 8.82 0.29
CA ILE A 159 -14.76 8.63 -1.07
C ILE A 159 -13.58 8.23 -1.94
N GLN A 160 -13.68 7.04 -2.52
CA GLN A 160 -12.65 6.50 -3.41
C GLN A 160 -13.20 6.35 -4.82
N PRO A 161 -12.77 7.22 -5.74
CA PRO A 161 -13.12 7.09 -7.16
C PRO A 161 -12.68 5.75 -7.72
N GLY A 162 -13.51 5.15 -8.58
CA GLY A 162 -13.27 3.85 -9.18
C GLY A 162 -13.64 2.64 -8.31
N LEU A 163 -14.08 2.83 -7.07
CA LEU A 163 -14.65 1.76 -6.26
C LEU A 163 -16.06 1.40 -6.78
N GLU A 164 -16.34 0.09 -6.87
CA GLU A 164 -17.64 -0.41 -7.32
C GLU A 164 -18.78 0.07 -6.40
N ALA A 165 -19.91 0.45 -7.01
CA ALA A 165 -21.03 1.09 -6.32
C ALA A 165 -21.64 0.24 -5.19
N GLY A 166 -21.65 -1.09 -5.36
CA GLY A 166 -22.16 -2.05 -4.38
C GLY A 166 -21.13 -2.52 -3.35
N THR A 167 -19.92 -1.98 -3.36
CA THR A 167 -18.82 -2.43 -2.49
C THR A 167 -18.34 -1.34 -1.57
N VAL A 168 -18.05 -1.70 -0.32
CA VAL A 168 -17.30 -0.89 0.64
C VAL A 168 -16.08 -1.66 1.11
N ALA A 169 -14.99 -0.95 1.42
CA ALA A 169 -13.76 -1.62 1.83
C ALA A 169 -13.23 -1.07 3.16
N LEU A 170 -12.74 -1.98 4.02
CA LEU A 170 -12.22 -1.66 5.35
C LEU A 170 -10.86 -2.35 5.57
N ALA A 171 -9.87 -1.56 5.92
CA ALA A 171 -8.52 -2.08 6.20
C ALA A 171 -8.44 -2.76 7.57
N MET A 172 -7.79 -3.93 7.60
CA MET A 172 -7.44 -4.65 8.82
C MET A 172 -6.17 -4.11 9.49
N GLY A 173 -5.84 -4.61 10.67
CA GLY A 173 -4.58 -4.33 11.37
C GLY A 173 -4.64 -3.17 12.37
N TYR A 174 -5.76 -2.49 12.46
CA TYR A 174 -6.03 -1.35 13.35
C TYR A 174 -6.88 -1.72 14.58
N GLY A 175 -7.16 -0.73 15.44
CA GLY A 175 -8.01 -0.89 16.61
C GLY A 175 -7.36 -1.69 17.75
N ARG A 176 -6.04 -1.60 17.90
CA ARG A 176 -5.27 -2.29 18.94
C ARG A 176 -5.26 -1.48 20.23
N GLU A 177 -5.27 -2.18 21.37
CA GLU A 177 -5.28 -1.55 22.70
C GLU A 177 -3.99 -1.78 23.49
N LYS A 178 -3.26 -2.88 23.21
CA LYS A 178 -2.05 -3.28 23.96
C LYS A 178 -0.91 -3.67 23.02
N ALA A 179 -0.68 -2.86 22.00
CA ALA A 179 0.33 -3.13 20.97
C ALA A 179 1.48 -2.10 20.93
N GLY A 180 1.44 -1.11 21.80
CA GLY A 180 2.46 -0.07 21.90
C GLY A 180 1.97 1.33 21.54
N ARG A 181 2.82 2.32 21.78
CA ARG A 181 2.46 3.74 21.77
C ARG A 181 1.92 4.22 20.41
N ALA A 182 2.44 3.73 19.31
CA ALA A 182 2.03 4.15 17.98
C ALA A 182 0.78 3.38 17.47
N ALA A 183 0.43 2.26 18.09
CA ALA A 183 -0.67 1.41 17.65
C ALA A 183 -1.94 1.54 18.50
N ASN A 184 -1.78 1.92 19.78
CA ASN A 184 -2.92 1.92 20.71
C ASN A 184 -3.94 2.99 20.35
N GLY A 185 -5.20 2.58 20.22
CA GLY A 185 -6.33 3.48 19.97
C GLY A 185 -6.38 4.04 18.53
N VAL A 186 -5.55 3.55 17.62
CA VAL A 186 -5.51 4.00 16.23
C VAL A 186 -6.50 3.18 15.40
N GLY A 187 -7.50 3.84 14.82
CA GLY A 187 -8.52 3.23 13.97
C GLY A 187 -9.44 2.24 14.68
N LYS A 188 -10.05 1.33 13.92
CA LYS A 188 -11.03 0.34 14.39
C LYS A 188 -10.60 -1.08 14.01
N ASN A 189 -10.95 -2.05 14.86
CA ASN A 189 -10.66 -3.46 14.62
C ASN A 189 -11.65 -4.05 13.60
N ALA A 190 -11.14 -4.43 12.43
CA ALA A 190 -11.93 -5.04 11.37
C ALA A 190 -11.92 -6.59 11.39
N TYR A 191 -11.07 -7.23 12.18
CA TYR A 191 -10.96 -8.70 12.22
C TYR A 191 -12.26 -9.43 12.57
N PRO A 192 -13.15 -8.93 13.44
CA PRO A 192 -14.42 -9.59 13.74
C PRO A 192 -15.33 -9.79 12.53
N TYR A 193 -15.11 -9.07 11.43
CA TYR A 193 -15.92 -9.18 10.22
C TYR A 193 -15.38 -10.23 9.23
N ALA A 194 -14.18 -10.76 9.46
CA ALA A 194 -13.68 -11.93 8.72
C ALA A 194 -14.38 -13.21 9.27
N SER A 195 -14.74 -14.10 8.38
CA SER A 195 -15.37 -15.38 8.74
C SER A 195 -14.47 -16.56 8.42
N VAL A 196 -14.53 -17.60 9.25
CA VAL A 196 -13.81 -18.84 9.01
C VAL A 196 -14.78 -19.84 8.41
N THR A 197 -14.43 -20.40 7.28
CA THR A 197 -15.18 -21.42 6.57
C THR A 197 -14.33 -22.69 6.42
N ASN A 198 -14.94 -23.78 5.97
CA ASN A 198 -14.19 -25.01 5.65
C ASN A 198 -13.16 -24.82 4.52
N ALA A 199 -13.35 -23.80 3.68
CA ALA A 199 -12.43 -23.44 2.60
C ALA A 199 -11.31 -22.47 3.04
N GLY A 200 -11.35 -21.98 4.29
CA GLY A 200 -10.38 -21.02 4.83
C GLY A 200 -11.04 -19.76 5.39
N VAL A 201 -10.26 -18.68 5.48
CA VAL A 201 -10.76 -17.39 5.96
C VAL A 201 -11.36 -16.61 4.81
N SER A 202 -12.62 -16.17 4.97
CA SER A 202 -13.26 -15.23 4.06
C SER A 202 -13.08 -13.80 4.58
N TYR A 203 -12.61 -12.93 3.71
CA TYR A 203 -12.43 -11.50 3.94
C TYR A 203 -13.55 -10.66 3.30
N MET A 204 -14.71 -11.27 3.10
CA MET A 204 -15.89 -10.64 2.52
C MET A 204 -17.10 -10.91 3.38
N ALA A 205 -17.98 -9.89 3.48
CA ALA A 205 -19.30 -10.04 4.12
C ALA A 205 -20.35 -9.35 3.23
N GLY A 206 -21.45 -10.04 2.95
CA GLY A 206 -22.54 -9.49 2.16
C GLY A 206 -23.64 -8.86 3.02
N ASN A 207 -24.55 -8.14 2.34
CA ASN A 207 -25.73 -7.50 2.96
C ASN A 207 -25.40 -6.56 4.11
N VAL A 208 -24.29 -5.84 4.00
CA VAL A 208 -23.91 -4.84 5.01
C VAL A 208 -24.73 -3.56 4.81
N LYS A 209 -24.95 -2.86 5.92
CA LYS A 209 -25.66 -1.59 5.89
C LYS A 209 -24.72 -0.46 6.30
N VAL A 210 -24.75 0.62 5.54
CA VAL A 210 -23.99 1.85 5.80
C VAL A 210 -24.95 2.99 6.03
N THR A 211 -24.82 3.70 7.14
CA THR A 211 -25.67 4.85 7.47
C THR A 211 -24.81 6.02 7.95
N LYS A 212 -25.17 7.23 7.52
CA LYS A 212 -24.54 8.46 7.98
C LYS A 212 -24.95 8.75 9.43
N THR A 213 -23.97 9.11 10.30
CA THR A 213 -24.24 9.38 11.74
C THR A 213 -24.49 10.84 12.05
N GLY A 214 -24.10 11.77 11.17
CA GLY A 214 -24.11 13.20 11.41
C GLY A 214 -22.84 13.74 12.08
N ASN A 215 -21.97 12.88 12.59
CA ASN A 215 -20.67 13.26 13.16
C ASN A 215 -19.60 13.39 12.07
N ARG A 216 -18.52 14.10 12.37
CA ARG A 216 -17.41 14.30 11.43
C ARG A 216 -16.06 13.99 12.07
N TYR A 217 -15.09 13.64 11.23
CA TYR A 217 -13.75 13.30 11.65
C TYR A 217 -12.71 13.69 10.59
N LYS A 218 -11.65 14.38 10.98
CA LYS A 218 -10.56 14.73 10.07
C LYS A 218 -9.61 13.54 9.91
N VAL A 219 -9.65 12.88 8.75
CA VAL A 219 -8.65 11.88 8.40
C VAL A 219 -7.33 12.56 8.04
N ALA A 220 -6.21 11.92 8.42
CA ALA A 220 -4.88 12.38 8.03
C ALA A 220 -4.60 11.95 6.58
N GLN A 221 -4.68 12.89 5.64
CA GLN A 221 -4.40 12.68 4.22
C GLN A 221 -3.23 13.52 3.76
N VAL A 222 -2.27 12.91 3.09
CA VAL A 222 -1.07 13.59 2.56
C VAL A 222 -1.36 14.32 1.26
N GLN A 223 -2.29 13.81 0.45
CA GLN A 223 -2.72 14.43 -0.80
C GLN A 223 -4.26 14.52 -0.82
N THR A 224 -4.78 15.74 -0.94
CA THR A 224 -6.22 16.01 -1.01
C THR A 224 -6.68 16.42 -2.41
N HIS A 225 -5.75 16.83 -3.28
CA HIS A 225 -6.05 17.09 -4.67
C HIS A 225 -6.28 15.78 -5.43
N HIS A 226 -7.37 15.73 -6.19
CA HIS A 226 -7.74 14.56 -6.98
C HIS A 226 -7.43 14.74 -8.47
N THR A 227 -7.28 15.98 -8.93
CA THR A 227 -7.11 16.32 -10.33
C THR A 227 -5.89 17.19 -10.54
N ILE A 228 -5.34 17.18 -11.77
CA ILE A 228 -4.23 18.05 -12.14
C ILE A 228 -4.67 19.50 -12.44
N MET A 229 -5.97 19.77 -12.54
CA MET A 229 -6.54 21.08 -12.83
C MET A 229 -5.93 21.74 -14.08
N ALA A 230 -5.74 20.98 -15.13
CA ALA A 230 -5.08 21.36 -16.39
C ALA A 230 -3.63 21.87 -16.21
N ARG A 231 -3.00 21.69 -15.04
CA ARG A 231 -1.60 22.04 -14.83
C ARG A 231 -0.68 20.93 -15.35
N PRO A 232 0.52 21.27 -15.88
CA PRO A 232 1.47 20.29 -16.42
C PRO A 232 2.23 19.55 -15.30
N VAL A 233 1.51 18.93 -14.35
CA VAL A 233 2.10 18.20 -13.22
C VAL A 233 2.71 16.89 -13.72
N VAL A 234 2.03 16.20 -14.62
CA VAL A 234 2.55 15.00 -15.30
C VAL A 234 3.15 15.43 -16.62
N GLN A 235 4.43 15.16 -16.82
CA GLN A 235 5.17 15.48 -18.03
C GLN A 235 5.63 14.17 -18.67
N GLU A 236 5.21 13.95 -19.90
CA GLU A 236 5.46 12.69 -20.61
C GLU A 236 5.85 12.93 -22.07
N ALA A 237 6.60 12.01 -22.64
CA ALA A 237 6.95 11.96 -24.03
C ALA A 237 7.07 10.52 -24.52
N LYS A 238 6.82 10.29 -25.79
CA LYS A 238 7.13 9.01 -26.44
C LYS A 238 8.64 8.89 -26.63
N LEU A 239 9.18 7.70 -26.49
CA LEU A 239 10.62 7.43 -26.64
C LEU A 239 11.20 7.98 -27.95
N ALA A 240 10.49 7.81 -29.07
CA ALA A 240 10.95 8.34 -30.36
C ALA A 240 11.07 9.86 -30.39
N ALA A 241 10.15 10.58 -29.74
CA ALA A 241 10.23 12.04 -29.60
C ALA A 241 11.38 12.48 -28.69
N TYR A 242 11.60 11.75 -27.60
CA TYR A 242 12.71 12.00 -26.67
C TYR A 242 14.08 11.76 -27.34
N GLN A 243 14.21 10.71 -28.17
CA GLN A 243 15.46 10.44 -28.92
C GLN A 243 15.80 11.55 -29.91
N GLN A 244 14.78 12.19 -30.50
CA GLN A 244 14.97 13.32 -31.43
C GLN A 244 15.23 14.64 -30.67
N ASN A 245 14.55 14.83 -29.54
CA ASN A 245 14.67 16.01 -28.71
C ASN A 245 14.57 15.64 -27.21
N PRO A 246 15.70 15.68 -26.46
CA PRO A 246 15.71 15.36 -25.03
C PRO A 246 14.80 16.24 -24.15
N MET A 247 14.30 17.34 -24.71
CA MET A 247 13.35 18.24 -24.02
C MET A 247 11.89 17.95 -24.39
N ALA A 248 11.61 16.92 -25.19
CA ALA A 248 10.26 16.54 -25.58
C ALA A 248 9.38 16.26 -24.33
N GLY A 249 8.17 16.77 -24.32
CA GLY A 249 7.22 16.64 -23.22
C GLY A 249 7.56 17.45 -21.97
N ARG A 250 8.71 18.11 -21.93
CA ARG A 250 9.14 18.92 -20.77
C ARG A 250 8.54 20.31 -20.81
N TYR A 251 7.81 20.65 -19.75
CA TYR A 251 7.32 22.00 -19.51
C TYR A 251 8.23 22.72 -18.53
N VAL A 252 8.77 23.86 -18.93
CA VAL A 252 9.57 24.74 -18.06
C VAL A 252 8.75 26.00 -17.79
N PRO A 253 8.30 26.24 -16.54
CA PRO A 253 7.56 27.44 -16.21
C PRO A 253 8.45 28.68 -16.38
N LYS A 254 7.87 29.71 -16.97
CA LYS A 254 8.55 31.01 -17.12
C LYS A 254 8.10 31.98 -16.03
N VAL A 255 9.02 32.73 -15.52
CA VAL A 255 8.80 33.79 -14.54
C VAL A 255 8.75 35.14 -15.27
N ALA A 256 7.75 35.96 -14.95
CA ALA A 256 7.64 37.29 -15.48
C ALA A 256 8.75 38.17 -14.88
N THR A 257 9.48 38.89 -15.74
CA THR A 257 10.51 39.88 -15.35
C THR A 257 10.25 41.19 -16.08
N SER A 258 10.91 42.26 -15.66
CA SER A 258 10.85 43.56 -16.35
C SER A 258 11.35 43.52 -17.81
N GLU A 259 12.17 42.50 -18.14
CA GLU A 259 12.74 42.29 -19.47
C GLU A 259 11.95 41.23 -20.28
N GLY A 260 10.78 40.81 -19.79
CA GLY A 260 9.97 39.75 -20.38
C GLY A 260 10.09 38.39 -19.66
N PRO A 261 9.35 37.37 -20.10
CA PRO A 261 9.34 36.05 -19.45
C PRO A 261 10.69 35.31 -19.62
N LYS A 262 11.32 34.94 -18.49
CA LYS A 262 12.59 34.17 -18.45
C LYS A 262 12.39 32.83 -17.78
N ASN A 263 13.26 31.84 -18.02
CA ASN A 263 13.26 30.62 -17.27
C ASN A 263 13.70 30.88 -15.83
N ALA A 264 13.12 30.16 -14.87
CA ALA A 264 13.46 30.31 -13.45
C ALA A 264 14.95 30.07 -13.17
N THR A 265 15.60 29.18 -13.93
CA THR A 265 17.03 28.92 -13.85
C THR A 265 17.92 30.08 -14.24
N ASP A 266 17.43 30.95 -15.14
CA ASP A 266 18.22 32.06 -15.70
C ASP A 266 18.22 33.28 -14.75
N ILE A 267 17.31 33.29 -13.77
CA ILE A 267 17.15 34.40 -12.80
C ILE A 267 17.40 33.93 -11.35
N SER A 268 18.05 32.78 -11.17
CA SER A 268 18.38 32.27 -9.84
C SER A 268 19.33 33.21 -9.12
N LEU A 269 19.02 33.51 -7.85
CA LEU A 269 19.91 34.27 -6.96
C LEU A 269 21.12 33.45 -6.51
N TRP A 270 21.08 32.13 -6.73
CA TRP A 270 22.11 31.20 -6.31
C TRP A 270 22.92 30.71 -7.50
N LYS A 271 24.23 30.65 -7.32
CA LYS A 271 25.09 29.99 -8.31
C LYS A 271 24.78 28.49 -8.27
N GLY A 272 24.56 27.86 -9.41
CA GLY A 272 24.35 26.43 -9.53
C GLY A 272 25.48 25.62 -8.88
N HIS A 273 25.16 24.48 -8.29
CA HIS A 273 26.16 23.57 -7.75
C HIS A 273 26.92 22.89 -8.91
N LYS A 274 28.23 22.80 -8.77
CA LYS A 274 29.07 22.03 -9.69
C LYS A 274 29.37 20.67 -9.06
N TYR A 275 29.03 19.62 -9.77
CA TYR A 275 29.33 18.23 -9.36
C TYR A 275 30.68 17.82 -9.96
N PRO A 276 31.81 17.90 -9.21
CA PRO A 276 33.15 17.69 -9.79
C PRO A 276 33.40 16.23 -10.19
N ASN A 277 32.74 15.26 -9.56
CA ASN A 277 32.95 13.83 -9.81
C ASN A 277 31.70 13.18 -10.40
N HIS A 278 30.69 12.94 -9.57
CA HIS A 278 29.48 12.20 -9.94
C HIS A 278 28.22 12.90 -9.45
N SER A 279 27.13 12.71 -10.16
CA SER A 279 25.78 13.08 -9.71
C SER A 279 24.90 11.83 -9.73
N TRP A 280 23.96 11.77 -8.79
CA TRP A 280 23.02 10.67 -8.72
C TRP A 280 21.77 10.97 -9.54
N GLY A 281 21.30 9.97 -10.26
CA GLY A 281 20.01 9.99 -10.93
C GLY A 281 19.17 8.80 -10.49
N MET A 282 17.85 8.98 -10.39
CA MET A 282 16.93 7.90 -10.12
C MET A 282 16.04 7.67 -11.33
N VAL A 283 15.90 6.40 -11.71
CA VAL A 283 14.97 5.95 -12.74
C VAL A 283 13.98 4.99 -12.10
N ILE A 284 12.71 5.20 -12.36
CA ILE A 284 11.61 4.36 -11.87
C ILE A 284 10.91 3.77 -13.08
N ASP A 285 10.94 2.44 -13.21
CA ASP A 285 10.16 1.72 -14.22
C ASP A 285 8.69 1.67 -13.79
N LEU A 286 7.86 2.50 -14.41
CA LEU A 286 6.43 2.59 -14.11
C LEU A 286 5.64 1.34 -14.55
N ASN A 287 6.20 0.47 -15.40
CA ASN A 287 5.56 -0.81 -15.71
C ASN A 287 5.68 -1.81 -14.55
N SER A 288 6.74 -1.68 -13.75
CA SER A 288 6.99 -2.55 -12.59
C SER A 288 6.57 -1.92 -11.26
N CYS A 289 6.40 -0.59 -11.23
CA CYS A 289 6.05 0.14 -10.01
C CYS A 289 4.59 -0.08 -9.60
N THR A 290 4.38 -0.63 -8.40
CA THR A 290 3.04 -0.85 -7.82
C THR A 290 2.54 0.33 -6.97
N GLY A 291 3.32 1.40 -6.82
CA GLY A 291 2.97 2.53 -5.97
C GLY A 291 3.04 2.23 -4.46
N CYS A 292 3.70 1.16 -4.05
CA CYS A 292 3.68 0.67 -2.66
C CYS A 292 4.27 1.62 -1.61
N GLY A 293 5.01 2.67 -2.00
CA GLY A 293 5.58 3.65 -1.06
C GLY A 293 6.83 3.17 -0.29
N ALA A 294 7.36 1.98 -0.57
CA ALA A 294 8.56 1.47 0.11
C ALA A 294 9.78 2.39 -0.07
N CYS A 295 9.94 2.98 -1.26
CA CYS A 295 10.98 3.98 -1.52
C CYS A 295 10.81 5.26 -0.69
N VAL A 296 9.56 5.67 -0.42
CA VAL A 296 9.25 6.82 0.45
C VAL A 296 9.69 6.54 1.88
N VAL A 297 9.33 5.39 2.43
CA VAL A 297 9.74 4.98 3.79
C VAL A 297 11.26 4.79 3.87
N ALA A 298 11.88 4.16 2.88
CA ALA A 298 13.34 4.00 2.84
C ALA A 298 14.07 5.35 2.86
N CYS A 299 13.58 6.33 2.09
CA CYS A 299 14.12 7.69 2.10
C CYS A 299 13.97 8.36 3.46
N HIS A 300 12.83 8.19 4.14
CA HIS A 300 12.62 8.72 5.48
C HIS A 300 13.59 8.13 6.51
N VAL A 301 13.76 6.81 6.47
CA VAL A 301 14.64 6.11 7.41
C VAL A 301 16.10 6.48 7.18
N GLU A 302 16.56 6.47 5.93
CA GLU A 302 17.95 6.77 5.57
C GLU A 302 18.33 8.22 5.86
N ASN A 303 17.44 9.16 5.58
CA ASN A 303 17.71 10.59 5.75
C ASN A 303 17.21 11.15 7.09
N ASN A 304 16.79 10.28 8.02
CA ASN A 304 16.25 10.68 9.32
C ASN A 304 15.15 11.73 9.24
N VAL A 305 14.28 11.60 8.23
CA VAL A 305 13.12 12.48 8.07
C VAL A 305 12.12 12.16 9.18
N PRO A 306 11.69 13.14 9.97
CA PRO A 306 10.80 12.88 11.09
C PRO A 306 9.41 12.43 10.64
N MET A 307 8.84 11.41 11.31
CA MET A 307 7.41 11.24 11.33
C MET A 307 6.82 12.26 12.32
N VAL A 308 5.78 12.94 11.90
CA VAL A 308 5.22 14.07 12.66
C VAL A 308 4.00 13.68 13.49
N GLY A 309 3.40 12.53 13.20
CA GLY A 309 2.21 12.04 13.89
C GLY A 309 0.90 12.51 13.24
N ARG A 310 -0.18 11.81 13.56
CA ARG A 310 -1.49 11.99 12.94
C ARG A 310 -1.96 13.45 12.90
N GLN A 311 -1.90 14.13 14.05
CA GLN A 311 -2.40 15.52 14.15
C GLN A 311 -1.59 16.47 13.27
N GLU A 312 -0.29 16.28 13.20
CA GLU A 312 0.57 17.15 12.39
C GLU A 312 0.43 16.87 10.89
N VAL A 313 0.08 15.64 10.50
CA VAL A 313 -0.34 15.37 9.10
C VAL A 313 -1.66 16.07 8.79
N VAL A 314 -2.63 16.09 9.70
CA VAL A 314 -3.85 16.90 9.53
C VAL A 314 -3.51 18.39 9.38
N ASN A 315 -2.48 18.86 10.08
CA ASN A 315 -1.99 20.24 10.01
C ASN A 315 -1.05 20.50 8.81
N ARG A 316 -0.87 19.53 7.90
CA ARG A 316 0.00 19.63 6.70
C ARG A 316 1.48 19.86 7.01
N ARG A 317 2.00 19.23 8.04
CA ARG A 317 3.40 19.38 8.47
C ARG A 317 4.27 18.17 8.18
N GLU A 318 3.76 17.15 7.50
CA GLU A 318 4.57 16.05 7.01
C GLU A 318 5.60 16.52 5.97
N MET A 319 6.79 15.91 5.98
CA MET A 319 7.90 16.27 5.11
C MET A 319 8.41 15.08 4.29
N HIS A 320 7.58 14.55 3.42
CA HIS A 320 8.00 13.51 2.48
C HIS A 320 8.93 14.09 1.41
N TRP A 321 10.21 13.72 1.42
CA TRP A 321 11.16 14.13 0.38
C TRP A 321 10.88 13.42 -0.95
N LEU A 322 10.52 12.14 -0.88
CA LEU A 322 9.96 11.40 -2.01
C LEU A 322 8.46 11.28 -1.82
N ARG A 323 7.69 11.54 -2.88
CA ARG A 323 6.24 11.43 -2.88
C ARG A 323 5.78 10.61 -4.07
N ILE A 324 4.78 9.78 -3.84
CA ILE A 324 4.01 9.13 -4.89
C ILE A 324 2.61 9.73 -4.80
N ASP A 325 2.30 10.65 -5.67
CA ASP A 325 0.98 11.26 -5.75
C ASP A 325 0.18 10.60 -6.86
N ARG A 326 -1.14 10.56 -6.71
CA ARG A 326 -2.06 10.02 -7.71
C ARG A 326 -3.01 11.11 -8.19
N TYR A 327 -3.40 11.02 -9.43
CA TYR A 327 -4.39 11.90 -10.03
C TYR A 327 -5.39 11.05 -10.78
N TYR A 328 -6.66 11.45 -10.71
CA TYR A 328 -7.73 10.78 -11.41
C TYR A 328 -8.03 11.51 -12.73
N SER A 329 -8.41 10.75 -13.74
CA SER A 329 -9.00 11.24 -14.99
C SER A 329 -10.23 10.41 -15.31
N SER A 330 -11.17 10.98 -16.06
CA SER A 330 -12.36 10.27 -16.54
C SER A 330 -12.51 10.48 -18.03
N ASP A 331 -13.35 9.65 -18.68
CA ASP A 331 -13.66 9.79 -20.10
C ASP A 331 -14.40 11.10 -20.40
N ALA A 332 -15.11 11.65 -19.41
CA ALA A 332 -15.80 12.94 -19.52
C ALA A 332 -14.83 14.14 -19.54
N ASP A 333 -13.73 14.04 -18.77
CA ASP A 333 -12.68 15.06 -18.73
C ASP A 333 -11.31 14.44 -18.44
N PRO A 334 -10.64 13.93 -19.50
CA PRO A 334 -9.35 13.28 -19.34
C PRO A 334 -8.23 14.20 -18.85
N LYS A 335 -8.38 15.52 -19.02
CA LYS A 335 -7.36 16.52 -18.68
C LYS A 335 -7.61 17.17 -17.32
N ALA A 336 -8.84 17.45 -17.00
CA ALA A 336 -9.19 18.05 -15.70
C ALA A 336 -9.30 17.00 -14.58
N GLY A 337 -9.39 15.71 -14.94
CA GLY A 337 -9.63 14.66 -13.97
C GLY A 337 -10.94 14.91 -13.24
N GLY A 338 -12.02 15.14 -13.99
CA GLY A 338 -13.35 15.32 -13.42
C GLY A 338 -13.76 14.07 -12.63
N ILE A 339 -13.97 14.23 -11.36
CA ILE A 339 -14.55 13.23 -10.46
C ILE A 339 -16.02 13.58 -10.27
#